data_cf0413be86d872ddafa558b2be10ece3
#
_entry.id   cf0413be86d872ddafa558b2be10ece3
#
_cell.length_a   1.000
_cell.length_b   1.000
_cell.length_c   1.000
_cell.angle_alpha   90.00
_cell.angle_beta   90.00
_cell.angle_gamma   90.00
#
_symmetry.space_group_name_H-M   'P 1'
#
loop_
_entity.id
_entity.type
_entity.pdbx_description
1 polymer ?
#
loop_
_entity_poly.entity_id
_entity_poly.type
_entity_poly.pdbx_seq_one_letter_code
_entity_poly.pdbx_strand_id
1 'polypeptide(L)'
;MIEACLKDTSRVTAYFYCSEKIEGRTTAIAVLRGILYQLVRHHPDLAPYCHGKLKNSDSTILSSLRVAREILGVFCERIPQLYVIIDAIDECESSEEGKNLLDTFKNLTQKCDNHSPGKLRVLFFSQPTSEIRNALASADSLALTPELSVNDIRKYCQHRTRELEKFEFSNDDIKNVVDIICARADGRNVTKIFHCY
;
A
#
# COMPACT_ATOMS: atom_id res chain seq x y z
N MET A 1 9.67 5.10 1.30
CA MET A 1 8.44 5.88 1.55
C MET A 1 7.69 5.40 2.79
N ILE A 2 7.27 4.15 2.90
CA ILE A 2 6.57 3.62 4.11
C ILE A 2 7.38 3.89 5.38
N GLU A 3 8.69 3.60 5.39
CA GLU A 3 9.56 3.90 6.53
C GLU A 3 9.59 5.38 6.92
N ALA A 4 9.49 6.29 5.95
CA ALA A 4 9.42 7.72 6.21
C ALA A 4 8.08 8.10 6.86
N CYS A 5 6.97 7.52 6.40
CA CYS A 5 5.66 7.72 6.99
C CYS A 5 5.57 7.15 8.42
N LEU A 6 6.19 5.99 8.68
CA LEU A 6 6.22 5.36 10.00
C LEU A 6 7.07 6.13 11.03
N LYS A 7 8.02 6.94 10.60
CA LYS A 7 8.83 7.79 11.49
C LYS A 7 8.08 9.05 11.95
N ASP A 8 7.02 9.42 11.25
CA ASP A 8 6.19 10.58 11.61
C ASP A 8 5.14 10.17 12.64
N THR A 9 5.43 10.44 13.91
CA THR A 9 4.56 10.09 15.04
C THR A 9 3.33 10.98 15.17
N SER A 10 3.22 12.04 14.37
CA SER A 10 2.04 12.93 14.36
C SER A 10 0.82 12.29 13.66
N ARG A 11 1.04 11.19 12.94
CA ARG A 11 0.03 10.50 12.12
C ARG A 11 0.07 9.00 12.40
N VAL A 12 -1.07 8.36 12.22
CA VAL A 12 -1.13 6.90 12.19
C VAL A 12 -0.99 6.45 10.73
N THR A 13 -0.05 5.55 10.49
CA THR A 13 0.18 4.96 9.16
C THR A 13 -0.07 3.46 9.23
N ALA A 14 -0.96 2.96 8.38
CA ALA A 14 -1.18 1.54 8.16
C ALA A 14 -0.87 1.20 6.70
N TYR A 15 -0.33 0.01 6.46
CA TYR A 15 0.06 -0.40 5.11
C TYR A 15 -0.20 -1.88 4.86
N PHE A 16 -0.32 -2.23 3.58
CA PHE A 16 -0.47 -3.61 3.15
C PHE A 16 0.20 -3.82 1.78
N TYR A 17 0.83 -4.99 1.63
CA TYR A 17 1.40 -5.45 0.36
C TYR A 17 0.54 -6.59 -0.17
N CYS A 18 -0.19 -6.35 -1.26
CA CYS A 18 -0.85 -7.42 -1.99
C CYS A 18 0.20 -8.31 -2.66
N SER A 19 -0.08 -9.59 -2.79
CA SER A 19 0.81 -10.51 -3.47
C SER A 19 0.07 -11.77 -3.91
N GLU A 20 0.00 -12.01 -5.21
CA GLU A 20 -0.54 -13.25 -5.78
C GLU A 20 0.23 -14.50 -5.36
N LYS A 21 1.51 -14.35 -5.00
CA LYS A 21 2.40 -15.44 -4.59
C LYS A 21 2.26 -15.87 -3.15
N ILE A 22 1.56 -15.09 -2.34
CA ILE A 22 1.42 -15.32 -0.90
C ILE A 22 -0.04 -15.51 -0.57
N GLU A 23 -0.40 -16.72 -0.14
CA GLU A 23 -1.76 -17.04 0.30
C GLU A 23 -2.26 -16.05 1.36
N GLY A 24 -3.51 -15.63 1.22
CA GLY A 24 -4.15 -14.68 2.13
C GLY A 24 -3.73 -13.21 1.92
N ARG A 25 -3.11 -12.84 0.78
CA ARG A 25 -2.75 -11.46 0.45
C ARG A 25 -3.37 -10.95 -0.85
N THR A 26 -4.41 -11.59 -1.33
CA THR A 26 -5.03 -11.30 -2.64
C THR A 26 -6.46 -10.81 -2.54
N THR A 27 -7.09 -10.89 -1.35
CA THR A 27 -8.50 -10.54 -1.19
C THR A 27 -8.68 -9.21 -0.42
N ALA A 28 -9.74 -8.48 -0.75
CA ALA A 28 -10.08 -7.23 -0.08
C ALA A 28 -10.23 -7.41 1.44
N ILE A 29 -10.83 -8.52 1.88
CA ILE A 29 -10.96 -8.79 3.31
C ILE A 29 -9.61 -9.04 4.00
N ALA A 30 -8.65 -9.66 3.31
CA ALA A 30 -7.30 -9.87 3.85
C ALA A 30 -6.57 -8.53 4.04
N VAL A 31 -6.68 -7.64 3.07
CA VAL A 31 -6.13 -6.29 3.15
C VAL A 31 -6.73 -5.51 4.32
N LEU A 32 -8.08 -5.50 4.42
CA LEU A 32 -8.75 -4.79 5.51
C LEU A 32 -8.40 -5.37 6.88
N ARG A 33 -8.28 -6.70 7.02
CA ARG A 33 -7.80 -7.33 8.26
C ARG A 33 -6.39 -6.87 8.63
N GLY A 34 -5.48 -6.86 7.66
CA GLY A 34 -4.10 -6.44 7.89
C GLY A 34 -3.98 -4.98 8.33
N ILE A 35 -4.78 -4.10 7.73
CA ILE A 35 -4.86 -2.69 8.12
C ILE A 35 -5.48 -2.56 9.52
N LEU A 36 -6.63 -3.17 9.76
CA LEU A 36 -7.32 -3.12 11.05
C LEU A 36 -6.46 -3.67 12.19
N TYR A 37 -5.70 -4.74 11.95
CA TYR A 37 -4.76 -5.27 12.94
C TYR A 37 -3.73 -4.20 13.38
N GLN A 38 -3.17 -3.44 12.43
CA GLN A 38 -2.23 -2.36 12.74
C GLN A 38 -2.93 -1.23 13.50
N LEU A 39 -4.14 -0.84 13.09
CA LEU A 39 -4.90 0.23 13.73
C LEU A 39 -5.29 -0.12 15.18
N VAL A 40 -5.70 -1.36 15.44
CA VAL A 40 -5.99 -1.83 16.82
C VAL A 40 -4.73 -1.78 17.69
N ARG A 41 -3.55 -2.05 17.15
CA ARG A 41 -2.29 -1.93 17.90
C ARG A 41 -1.95 -0.48 18.26
N HIS A 42 -2.29 0.46 17.38
CA HIS A 42 -2.13 1.90 17.66
C HIS A 42 -3.21 2.44 18.61
N HIS A 43 -4.42 1.88 18.56
CA HIS A 43 -5.58 2.30 19.32
C HIS A 43 -6.24 1.09 20.03
N PRO A 44 -5.58 0.55 21.07
CA PRO A 44 -6.07 -0.64 21.79
C PRO A 44 -7.40 -0.39 22.53
N ASP A 45 -7.74 0.88 22.80
CA ASP A 45 -9.02 1.30 23.36
C ASP A 45 -10.22 0.93 22.46
N LEU A 46 -10.02 0.75 21.16
CA LEU A 46 -11.04 0.30 20.21
C LEU A 46 -11.16 -1.23 20.10
N ALA A 47 -10.26 -2.00 20.72
CA ALA A 47 -10.30 -3.46 20.67
C ALA A 47 -11.63 -4.06 21.21
N PRO A 48 -12.24 -3.57 22.32
CA PRO A 48 -13.54 -4.07 22.76
C PRO A 48 -14.65 -3.86 21.74
N TYR A 49 -14.65 -2.73 21.02
CA TYR A 49 -15.61 -2.48 19.95
C TYR A 49 -15.44 -3.48 18.80
N CYS A 50 -14.22 -3.72 18.36
CA CYS A 50 -13.90 -4.69 17.32
C CYS A 50 -14.37 -6.10 17.73
N HIS A 51 -14.06 -6.51 18.94
CA HIS A 51 -14.48 -7.79 19.50
C HIS A 51 -16.00 -7.92 19.56
N GLY A 52 -16.72 -6.88 20.00
CA GLY A 52 -18.18 -6.85 20.02
C GLY A 52 -18.79 -7.05 18.63
N LYS A 53 -18.24 -6.40 17.61
CA LYS A 53 -18.69 -6.57 16.21
C LYS A 53 -18.45 -7.99 15.69
N LEU A 54 -17.31 -8.60 16.03
CA LEU A 54 -17.02 -10.00 15.65
C LEU A 54 -17.97 -10.98 16.33
N LYS A 55 -18.20 -10.84 17.62
CA LYS A 55 -19.10 -11.70 18.40
C LYS A 55 -20.52 -11.67 17.85
N ASN A 56 -21.00 -10.50 17.43
CA ASN A 56 -22.34 -10.34 16.86
C ASN A 56 -22.47 -10.93 15.44
N SER A 57 -21.35 -11.28 14.80
CA SER A 57 -21.33 -11.96 13.49
C SER A 57 -21.16 -13.47 13.58
N ASP A 58 -21.22 -14.07 14.78
CA ASP A 58 -20.97 -15.48 15.08
C ASP A 58 -19.65 -16.01 14.47
N SER A 59 -18.66 -15.13 14.31
CA SER A 59 -17.38 -15.47 13.71
C SER A 59 -16.24 -15.08 14.63
N THR A 60 -15.27 -15.99 14.77
CA THR A 60 -14.02 -15.72 15.48
C THR A 60 -13.00 -14.98 14.60
N ILE A 61 -13.22 -14.99 13.30
CA ILE A 61 -12.35 -14.34 12.31
C ILE A 61 -13.19 -13.34 11.50
N LEU A 62 -12.65 -12.14 11.29
CA LEU A 62 -13.28 -11.13 10.45
C LEU A 62 -13.29 -11.59 8.98
N SER A 63 -14.43 -12.10 8.53
CA SER A 63 -14.64 -12.61 7.17
C SER A 63 -15.59 -11.74 6.33
N SER A 64 -16.36 -10.88 6.97
CA SER A 64 -17.34 -10.03 6.30
C SER A 64 -16.74 -8.68 5.92
N LEU A 65 -16.70 -8.36 4.62
CA LEU A 65 -16.30 -7.04 4.11
C LEU A 65 -17.15 -5.91 4.70
N ARG A 66 -18.44 -6.13 4.88
CA ARG A 66 -19.35 -5.14 5.48
C ARG A 66 -18.90 -4.79 6.90
N VAL A 67 -18.66 -5.81 7.73
CA VAL A 67 -18.22 -5.61 9.12
C VAL A 67 -16.83 -4.95 9.16
N ALA A 68 -15.92 -5.36 8.28
CA ALA A 68 -14.60 -4.74 8.18
C ALA A 68 -14.67 -3.24 7.84
N ARG A 69 -15.54 -2.88 6.88
CA ARG A 69 -15.80 -1.48 6.49
C ARG A 69 -16.39 -0.65 7.63
N GLU A 70 -17.35 -1.22 8.39
CA GLU A 70 -17.92 -0.57 9.56
C GLU A 70 -16.87 -0.28 10.63
N ILE A 71 -16.04 -1.27 10.95
CA ILE A 71 -14.95 -1.13 11.92
C ILE A 71 -13.95 -0.07 11.45
N LEU A 72 -13.50 -0.16 10.20
CA LEU A 72 -12.55 0.81 9.63
C LEU A 72 -13.10 2.24 9.66
N GLY A 73 -14.41 2.41 9.40
CA GLY A 73 -15.09 3.70 9.50
C GLY A 73 -14.94 4.33 10.90
N VAL A 74 -15.08 3.53 11.95
CA VAL A 74 -14.91 4.01 13.34
C VAL A 74 -13.46 4.43 13.60
N PHE A 75 -12.46 3.70 13.10
CA PHE A 75 -11.06 4.12 13.19
C PHE A 75 -10.82 5.45 12.45
N CYS A 76 -11.38 5.61 11.25
CA CYS A 76 -11.30 6.86 10.51
C CYS A 76 -11.94 8.04 11.26
N GLU A 77 -13.00 7.81 12.02
CA GLU A 77 -13.65 8.83 12.84
C GLU A 77 -12.83 9.21 14.09
N ARG A 78 -12.13 8.25 14.69
CA ARG A 78 -11.38 8.42 15.93
C ARG A 78 -9.97 8.92 15.74
N ILE A 79 -9.30 8.48 14.69
CA ILE A 79 -7.92 8.87 14.40
C ILE A 79 -7.88 10.26 13.78
N PRO A 80 -7.15 11.22 14.34
CA PRO A 80 -7.09 12.59 13.80
C PRO A 80 -6.53 12.65 12.38
N GLN A 81 -5.50 11.84 12.08
CA GLN A 81 -4.88 11.78 10.76
C GLN A 81 -4.41 10.36 10.48
N LEU A 82 -5.02 9.73 9.48
CA LEU A 82 -4.75 8.34 9.09
C LEU A 82 -4.23 8.29 7.65
N TYR A 83 -3.09 7.65 7.48
CA TYR A 83 -2.53 7.31 6.18
C TYR A 83 -2.61 5.81 5.95
N VAL A 84 -3.15 5.41 4.81
CA VAL A 84 -3.23 4.02 4.40
C VAL A 84 -2.45 3.85 3.11
N ILE A 85 -1.53 2.89 3.07
CA ILE A 85 -0.70 2.60 1.90
C ILE A 85 -0.95 1.16 1.46
N ILE A 86 -1.40 0.98 0.22
CA ILE A 86 -1.66 -0.34 -0.36
C ILE A 86 -0.78 -0.50 -1.59
N ASP A 87 0.14 -1.44 -1.54
CA ASP A 87 1.05 -1.74 -2.65
C ASP A 87 0.55 -2.96 -3.43
N ALA A 88 0.78 -2.92 -4.74
CA ALA A 88 0.47 -3.98 -5.69
C ALA A 88 -1.02 -4.38 -5.70
N ILE A 89 -1.94 -3.40 -5.73
CA ILE A 89 -3.39 -3.68 -5.77
C ILE A 89 -3.79 -4.45 -7.05
N ASP A 90 -2.99 -4.38 -8.11
CA ASP A 90 -3.11 -5.16 -9.34
C ASP A 90 -2.86 -6.67 -9.14
N GLU A 91 -2.23 -7.08 -8.02
CA GLU A 91 -2.03 -8.48 -7.65
C GLU A 91 -3.20 -9.08 -6.82
N CYS A 92 -4.33 -8.37 -6.72
CA CYS A 92 -5.54 -8.95 -6.13
C CYS A 92 -6.06 -10.12 -6.99
N GLU A 93 -6.64 -11.13 -6.32
CA GLU A 93 -7.10 -12.40 -6.92
C GLU A 93 -8.06 -12.21 -8.10
N SER A 94 -8.85 -11.13 -8.07
CA SER A 94 -9.77 -10.78 -9.16
C SER A 94 -9.94 -9.27 -9.26
N SER A 95 -10.39 -8.81 -10.41
CA SER A 95 -10.75 -7.40 -10.61
C SER A 95 -11.86 -6.94 -9.65
N GLU A 96 -12.73 -7.85 -9.22
CA GLU A 96 -13.77 -7.57 -8.23
C GLU A 96 -13.19 -7.30 -6.83
N GLU A 97 -12.19 -8.06 -6.41
CA GLU A 97 -11.50 -7.84 -5.13
C GLU A 97 -10.77 -6.50 -5.12
N GLY A 98 -10.03 -6.19 -6.18
CA GLY A 98 -9.39 -4.88 -6.36
C GLY A 98 -10.41 -3.74 -6.34
N LYS A 99 -11.54 -3.88 -7.06
CA LYS A 99 -12.63 -2.91 -7.11
C LYS A 99 -13.27 -2.72 -5.73
N ASN A 100 -13.55 -3.81 -5.00
CA ASN A 100 -14.08 -3.75 -3.65
C ASN A 100 -13.19 -2.94 -2.70
N LEU A 101 -11.87 -3.05 -2.84
CA LEU A 101 -10.89 -2.27 -2.08
C LEU A 101 -10.94 -0.80 -2.46
N LEU A 102 -10.86 -0.50 -3.74
CA LEU A 102 -10.89 0.86 -4.27
C LEU A 102 -12.18 1.59 -3.85
N ASP A 103 -13.34 0.96 -4.03
CA ASP A 103 -14.64 1.52 -3.64
C ASP A 103 -14.72 1.74 -2.12
N THR A 104 -14.15 0.83 -1.33
CA THR A 104 -14.11 0.97 0.13
C THR A 104 -13.37 2.24 0.54
N PHE A 105 -12.17 2.44 0.05
CA PHE A 105 -11.36 3.58 0.44
C PHE A 105 -11.82 4.88 -0.19
N LYS A 106 -12.30 4.86 -1.43
CA LYS A 106 -12.94 6.02 -2.07
C LYS A 106 -14.12 6.55 -1.24
N ASN A 107 -15.03 5.65 -0.84
CA ASN A 107 -16.18 6.02 -0.03
C ASN A 107 -15.79 6.54 1.37
N LEU A 108 -14.80 5.91 2.01
CA LEU A 108 -14.31 6.35 3.32
C LEU A 108 -13.61 7.70 3.24
N THR A 109 -12.77 7.94 2.24
CA THR A 109 -12.10 9.22 2.05
C THR A 109 -13.11 10.33 1.78
N GLN A 110 -14.06 10.10 0.89
CA GLN A 110 -15.14 11.06 0.62
C GLN A 110 -15.97 11.38 1.88
N LYS A 111 -16.31 10.35 2.67
CA LYS A 111 -17.01 10.54 3.95
C LYS A 111 -16.17 11.37 4.93
N CYS A 112 -14.89 11.09 5.05
CA CYS A 112 -13.98 11.82 5.93
C CYS A 112 -13.82 13.27 5.48
N ASP A 113 -13.62 13.52 4.20
CA ASP A 113 -13.37 14.85 3.64
C ASP A 113 -14.60 15.77 3.74
N ASN A 114 -15.81 15.22 3.73
CA ASN A 114 -17.03 15.98 3.99
C ASN A 114 -17.08 16.60 5.39
N HIS A 115 -16.35 16.04 6.36
CA HIS A 115 -16.34 16.51 7.76
C HIS A 115 -14.99 17.13 8.15
N SER A 116 -13.90 16.55 7.66
CA SER A 116 -12.53 16.95 8.00
C SER A 116 -11.61 16.62 6.83
N PRO A 117 -11.43 17.56 5.88
CA PRO A 117 -10.58 17.34 4.70
C PRO A 117 -9.15 16.96 5.09
N GLY A 118 -8.63 15.91 4.46
CA GLY A 118 -7.28 15.43 4.71
C GLY A 118 -7.10 14.50 5.89
N LYS A 119 -8.16 14.17 6.61
CA LYS A 119 -8.13 13.27 7.75
C LYS A 119 -7.73 11.85 7.38
N LEU A 120 -8.24 11.34 6.28
CA LEU A 120 -7.83 10.08 5.66
C LEU A 120 -7.12 10.37 4.34
N ARG A 121 -5.93 9.82 4.18
CA ARG A 121 -5.22 9.79 2.90
C ARG A 121 -4.88 8.37 2.54
N VAL A 122 -5.20 7.99 1.31
CA VAL A 122 -4.96 6.63 0.83
C VAL A 122 -4.06 6.69 -0.40
N LEU A 123 -3.00 5.91 -0.37
CA LEU A 123 -2.04 5.81 -1.45
C LEU A 123 -2.06 4.39 -2.00
N PHE A 124 -2.38 4.26 -3.27
CA PHE A 124 -2.32 3.01 -4.00
C PHE A 124 -1.12 2.98 -4.92
N PHE A 125 -0.42 1.85 -4.91
CA PHE A 125 0.62 1.53 -5.88
C PHE A 125 0.12 0.38 -6.75
N SER A 126 0.21 0.53 -8.06
CA SER A 126 -0.21 -0.52 -9.00
C SER A 126 0.50 -0.41 -10.34
N GLN A 127 0.44 -1.47 -11.11
CA GLN A 127 0.63 -1.37 -12.55
C GLN A 127 -0.57 -0.66 -13.20
N PRO A 128 -0.35 0.06 -14.31
CA PRO A 128 -1.39 0.88 -14.95
C PRO A 128 -2.36 0.04 -15.79
N THR A 129 -3.18 -0.79 -15.14
CA THR A 129 -4.27 -1.48 -15.84
C THR A 129 -5.40 -0.53 -16.19
N SER A 130 -6.17 -0.83 -17.25
CA SER A 130 -7.33 -0.02 -17.64
C SER A 130 -8.38 0.09 -16.54
N GLU A 131 -8.57 -0.98 -15.79
CA GLU A 131 -9.55 -1.08 -14.70
C GLU A 131 -9.19 -0.16 -13.54
N ILE A 132 -7.94 -0.19 -13.09
CA ILE A 132 -7.45 0.65 -12.01
C ILE A 132 -7.45 2.13 -12.42
N ARG A 133 -7.00 2.45 -13.65
CA ARG A 133 -7.05 3.81 -14.18
C ARG A 133 -8.47 4.38 -14.19
N ASN A 134 -9.45 3.59 -14.62
CA ASN A 134 -10.85 4.01 -14.66
C ASN A 134 -11.42 4.19 -13.24
N ALA A 135 -11.12 3.27 -12.33
CA ALA A 135 -11.60 3.33 -10.95
C ALA A 135 -11.01 4.54 -10.18
N LEU A 136 -9.77 4.93 -10.50
CA LEU A 136 -9.03 6.00 -9.86
C LEU A 136 -8.94 7.29 -10.70
N ALA A 137 -9.78 7.44 -11.72
CA ALA A 137 -9.74 8.59 -12.63
C ALA A 137 -9.94 9.96 -11.94
N SER A 138 -10.57 9.98 -10.74
CA SER A 138 -10.77 11.19 -9.93
C SER A 138 -9.69 11.42 -8.88
N ALA A 139 -8.69 10.52 -8.77
CA ALA A 139 -7.59 10.64 -7.82
C ALA A 139 -6.38 11.33 -8.47
N ASP A 140 -5.60 12.02 -7.66
CA ASP A 140 -4.29 12.50 -8.10
C ASP A 140 -3.39 11.31 -8.42
N SER A 141 -2.75 11.33 -9.59
CA SER A 141 -1.90 10.23 -10.03
C SER A 141 -0.51 10.69 -10.40
N LEU A 142 0.48 9.91 -10.00
CA LEU A 142 1.89 10.09 -10.37
C LEU A 142 2.39 8.81 -11.02
N ALA A 143 2.79 8.90 -12.29
CA ALA A 143 3.45 7.80 -12.97
C ALA A 143 4.94 7.79 -12.62
N LEU A 144 5.44 6.65 -12.13
CA LEU A 144 6.89 6.41 -12.05
C LEU A 144 7.37 5.98 -13.44
N THR A 145 8.05 6.91 -14.08
CA THR A 145 8.74 6.59 -15.35
C THR A 145 10.14 6.04 -15.06
N PRO A 146 10.75 5.31 -16.01
CA PRO A 146 12.12 4.84 -15.88
C PRO A 146 13.10 5.96 -15.50
N GLU A 147 12.95 7.14 -16.09
CA GLU A 147 13.84 8.29 -15.85
C GLU A 147 13.81 8.75 -14.38
N LEU A 148 12.66 8.67 -13.72
CA LEU A 148 12.51 9.02 -12.31
C LEU A 148 13.13 7.97 -11.38
N SER A 149 13.17 6.72 -11.81
CA SER A 149 13.61 5.60 -10.96
C SER A 149 15.08 5.22 -11.17
N VAL A 150 15.69 5.57 -12.31
CA VAL A 150 17.08 5.16 -12.67
C VAL A 150 18.12 5.56 -11.63
N ASN A 151 17.99 6.76 -11.08
CA ASN A 151 18.93 7.25 -10.07
C ASN A 151 18.82 6.48 -8.74
N ASP A 152 17.62 6.11 -8.35
CA ASP A 152 17.38 5.35 -7.12
C ASP A 152 17.80 3.89 -7.29
N ILE A 153 17.56 3.31 -8.48
CA ILE A 153 18.06 1.98 -8.84
C ILE A 153 19.58 1.98 -8.80
N ARG A 154 20.23 2.99 -9.38
CA ARG A 154 21.69 3.12 -9.37
C ARG A 154 22.26 3.20 -7.95
N LYS A 155 21.68 4.04 -7.09
CA LYS A 155 22.07 4.15 -5.67
C LYS A 155 21.90 2.82 -4.93
N TYR A 156 20.77 2.14 -5.14
CA TYR A 156 20.51 0.84 -4.55
C TYR A 156 21.55 -0.19 -5.00
N CYS A 157 21.81 -0.29 -6.30
CA CYS A 157 22.83 -1.17 -6.85
C CYS A 157 24.21 -0.88 -6.26
N GLN A 158 24.63 0.39 -6.22
CA GLN A 158 25.90 0.81 -5.62
C GLN A 158 26.00 0.42 -4.14
N HIS A 159 24.93 0.51 -3.40
CA HIS A 159 24.91 0.08 -2.00
C HIS A 159 25.05 -1.45 -1.87
N ARG A 160 24.33 -2.20 -2.70
CA ARG A 160 24.35 -3.67 -2.68
C ARG A 160 25.65 -4.26 -3.22
N THR A 161 26.25 -3.62 -4.22
CA THR A 161 27.50 -4.09 -4.82
C THR A 161 28.73 -3.89 -3.93
N ARG A 162 28.65 -3.07 -2.86
CA ARG A 162 29.71 -3.02 -1.84
C ARG A 162 29.99 -4.38 -1.20
N GLU A 163 29.01 -5.26 -1.17
CA GLU A 163 29.22 -6.63 -0.70
C GLU A 163 30.10 -7.45 -1.65
N LEU A 164 30.12 -7.11 -2.95
CA LEU A 164 30.93 -7.76 -3.97
C LEU A 164 32.42 -7.39 -3.87
N GLU A 165 32.76 -6.24 -3.25
CA GLU A 165 34.15 -5.87 -2.99
C GLU A 165 34.87 -6.94 -2.14
N LYS A 166 34.12 -7.68 -1.32
CA LYS A 166 34.66 -8.80 -0.52
C LYS A 166 35.10 -10.01 -1.35
N PHE A 167 34.67 -10.08 -2.61
CA PHE A 167 34.93 -11.18 -3.54
C PHE A 167 35.96 -10.80 -4.64
N GLU A 168 36.78 -9.78 -4.39
CA GLU A 168 37.87 -9.34 -5.29
C GLU A 168 37.43 -8.87 -6.69
N PHE A 169 36.14 -8.47 -6.84
CA PHE A 169 35.69 -7.84 -8.07
C PHE A 169 36.32 -6.45 -8.21
N SER A 170 36.82 -6.15 -9.43
CA SER A 170 37.34 -4.82 -9.69
C SER A 170 36.23 -3.75 -9.68
N ASN A 171 36.58 -2.51 -9.39
CA ASN A 171 35.65 -1.39 -9.45
C ASN A 171 35.00 -1.24 -10.84
N ASP A 172 35.72 -1.60 -11.90
CA ASP A 172 35.22 -1.54 -13.29
C ASP A 172 34.17 -2.66 -13.52
N ASP A 173 34.38 -3.87 -12.99
CA ASP A 173 33.40 -4.94 -13.07
C ASP A 173 32.10 -4.57 -12.31
N ILE A 174 32.26 -4.03 -11.12
CA ILE A 174 31.10 -3.55 -10.30
C ILE A 174 30.33 -2.46 -11.06
N LYS A 175 31.04 -1.49 -11.64
CA LYS A 175 30.41 -0.43 -12.42
C LYS A 175 29.69 -0.98 -13.64
N ASN A 176 30.28 -1.89 -14.39
CA ASN A 176 29.66 -2.55 -15.53
C ASN A 176 28.40 -3.29 -15.15
N VAL A 177 28.40 -4.03 -14.04
CA VAL A 177 27.21 -4.72 -13.51
C VAL A 177 26.10 -3.72 -13.16
N VAL A 178 26.41 -2.63 -12.49
CA VAL A 178 25.44 -1.57 -12.16
C VAL A 178 24.85 -0.95 -13.43
N ASP A 179 25.67 -0.64 -14.41
CA ASP A 179 25.22 -0.05 -15.68
C ASP A 179 24.31 -1.01 -16.47
N ILE A 180 24.63 -2.31 -16.51
CA ILE A 180 23.79 -3.34 -17.12
C ILE A 180 22.45 -3.45 -16.40
N ILE A 181 22.42 -3.44 -15.06
CA ILE A 181 21.18 -3.51 -14.27
C ILE A 181 20.33 -2.27 -14.55
N CYS A 182 20.92 -1.07 -14.53
CA CYS A 182 20.21 0.17 -14.82
C CYS A 182 19.61 0.16 -16.23
N ALA A 183 20.39 -0.24 -17.24
CA ALA A 183 19.92 -0.32 -18.63
C ALA A 183 18.79 -1.36 -18.81
N ARG A 184 18.85 -2.48 -18.11
CA ARG A 184 17.78 -3.50 -18.15
C ARG A 184 16.54 -3.08 -17.36
N ALA A 185 16.67 -2.29 -16.31
CA ALA A 185 15.56 -1.73 -15.56
C ALA A 185 14.80 -0.69 -16.42
N ASP A 186 15.47 0.11 -17.21
CA ASP A 186 14.87 1.04 -18.17
C ASP A 186 14.03 0.35 -19.26
N GLY A 187 14.41 -0.86 -19.66
CA GLY A 187 13.69 -1.64 -20.67
C GLY A 187 12.45 -2.40 -20.14
N ARG A 188 12.24 -2.46 -18.84
CA ARG A 188 11.05 -3.04 -18.25
C ARG A 188 10.11 -1.89 -17.86
N ASN A 189 8.96 -1.80 -18.53
CA ASN A 189 7.87 -0.87 -18.19
C ASN A 189 7.33 -1.14 -16.77
N VAL A 190 8.13 -0.84 -15.74
CA VAL A 190 7.67 -0.79 -14.35
C VAL A 190 7.06 0.60 -14.15
N THR A 191 6.03 0.90 -14.91
CA THR A 191 5.23 2.08 -14.65
C THR A 191 4.33 1.75 -13.48
N LYS A 192 4.78 2.05 -12.26
CA LYS A 192 3.88 2.07 -11.10
C LYS A 192 3.19 3.42 -11.09
N ILE A 193 1.87 3.41 -11.01
CA ILE A 193 1.08 4.63 -10.82
C ILE A 193 0.76 4.74 -9.34
N PHE A 194 1.01 5.92 -8.79
CA PHE A 194 0.59 6.29 -7.45
C PHE A 194 -0.72 7.03 -7.57
N HIS A 195 -1.71 6.60 -6.83
CA HIS A 195 -2.97 7.32 -6.73
C HIS A 195 -3.17 7.75 -5.27
N CYS A 196 -3.38 9.05 -5.06
CA CYS A 196 -3.65 9.63 -3.75
C CYS A 196 -5.09 10.14 -3.72
N TYR A 197 -5.84 9.73 -2.72
CA TYR A 197 -7.11 10.32 -2.33
C TYR A 197 -6.93 11.09 -1.03
#